data_6957af0e738f7892529bc358898b788b
#
_entry.id   6957af0e738f7892529bc358898b788b
#
_cell.length_a   1.000
_cell.length_b   1.000
_cell.length_c   1.000
_cell.angle_alpha   90.00
_cell.angle_beta   90.00
_cell.angle_gamma   90.00
#
_symmetry.space_group_name_H-M   'P 1'
#
loop_
_entity.id
_entity.type
_entity.pdbx_description
1 polymer ?
#
loop_
_entity_poly.entity_id
_entity_poly.type
_entity_poly.pdbx_seq_one_letter_code
_entity_poly.pdbx_strand_id
1 'polypeptide(L)' 'MLTKEEKAKIMAEYGRVEKDTGSPEVQIALLTADINKLNGHFKQHPKDNHSNRGLLKKIGKRRDLLKYLKKERS' A
#
# COMPACT_ATOMS: atom_id res chain seq x y z
N MET A 1 -0.07 9.97 -3.29
CA MET A 1 1.11 9.85 -2.45
C MET A 1 2.31 9.27 -3.12
N LEU A 2 2.18 8.13 -3.78
CA LEU A 2 3.29 7.60 -4.56
C LEU A 2 3.35 8.30 -5.92
N THR A 3 4.55 8.60 -6.39
CA THR A 3 4.75 9.10 -7.74
C THR A 3 4.53 7.97 -8.74
N LYS A 4 4.37 8.33 -10.03
CA LYS A 4 4.27 7.33 -11.10
C LYS A 4 5.51 6.43 -11.14
N GLU A 5 6.69 7.01 -10.93
CA GLU A 5 7.94 6.27 -10.94
C GLU A 5 8.01 5.28 -9.80
N GLU A 6 7.60 5.68 -8.59
CA GLU A 6 7.57 4.81 -7.44
C GLU A 6 6.59 3.64 -7.63
N LYS A 7 5.40 3.92 -8.20
CA LYS A 7 4.41 2.89 -8.49
C LYS A 7 4.92 1.91 -9.54
N ALA A 8 5.53 2.43 -10.61
CA ALA A 8 6.08 1.58 -11.67
C ALA A 8 7.17 0.67 -11.14
N LYS A 9 8.02 1.17 -10.26
CA LYS A 9 9.09 0.38 -9.65
C LYS A 9 8.52 -0.76 -8.81
N ILE A 10 7.50 -0.47 -8.01
CA ILE A 10 6.85 -1.49 -7.18
C ILE A 10 6.15 -2.52 -8.06
N MET A 11 5.46 -2.10 -9.11
CA MET A 11 4.79 -3.02 -10.03
C MET A 11 5.80 -3.94 -10.73
N ALA A 12 6.96 -3.41 -11.12
CA ALA A 12 8.00 -4.22 -11.75
C ALA A 12 8.59 -5.24 -10.79
N GLU A 13 8.70 -4.89 -9.51
CA GLU A 13 9.28 -5.76 -8.49
C GLU A 13 8.33 -6.88 -8.04
N TYR A 14 7.04 -6.57 -7.88
CA TYR A 14 6.06 -7.48 -7.30
C TYR A 14 5.02 -7.98 -8.29
N GLY A 15 4.91 -7.39 -9.46
CA GLY A 15 3.93 -7.79 -10.46
C GLY A 15 4.32 -9.10 -11.14
N ARG A 16 3.33 -9.90 -11.50
CA ARG A 16 3.53 -11.16 -12.20
C ARG A 16 3.80 -10.96 -13.68
N VAL A 17 3.24 -9.90 -14.23
CA VAL A 17 3.42 -9.51 -15.62
C VAL A 17 3.63 -8.01 -15.67
N GLU A 18 4.20 -7.53 -16.78
CA GLU A 18 4.38 -6.11 -16.99
C GLU A 18 3.04 -5.37 -16.87
N LYS A 19 3.03 -4.25 -16.18
CA LYS A 19 1.84 -3.43 -15.92
C LYS A 19 0.77 -4.12 -15.05
N ASP A 20 1.15 -5.12 -14.28
CA ASP A 20 0.23 -5.75 -13.33
C ASP A 20 -0.03 -4.82 -12.15
N THR A 21 -1.20 -4.16 -12.15
CA THR A 21 -1.64 -3.29 -11.05
C THR A 21 -2.72 -3.93 -10.19
N GLY A 22 -3.25 -5.07 -10.64
CA GLY A 22 -4.41 -5.70 -10.03
C GLY A 22 -4.12 -6.85 -9.08
N SER A 23 -2.89 -7.40 -9.09
CA SER A 23 -2.59 -8.53 -8.22
C SER A 23 -2.56 -8.10 -6.74
N PRO A 24 -3.00 -8.98 -5.82
CA PRO A 24 -2.96 -8.65 -4.39
C PRO A 24 -1.56 -8.32 -3.90
N GLU A 25 -0.54 -8.97 -4.41
CA GLU A 25 0.86 -8.71 -4.03
C GLU A 25 1.27 -7.28 -4.37
N VAL A 26 0.94 -6.81 -5.56
CA VAL A 26 1.23 -5.44 -5.99
C VAL A 26 0.45 -4.44 -5.13
N GLN A 27 -0.82 -4.70 -4.88
CA GLN A 27 -1.64 -3.82 -4.06
C GLN A 27 -1.11 -3.71 -2.64
N ILE A 28 -0.67 -4.81 -2.04
CA ILE A 28 -0.08 -4.80 -0.70
C ILE A 28 1.20 -3.97 -0.70
N ALA A 29 2.06 -4.13 -1.71
CA ALA A 29 3.30 -3.38 -1.80
C ALA A 29 3.04 -1.87 -1.94
N LEU A 30 2.07 -1.49 -2.76
CA LEU A 30 1.69 -0.09 -2.93
C LEU A 30 1.13 0.50 -1.63
N LEU A 31 0.26 -0.25 -0.95
CA LEU A 31 -0.30 0.18 0.33
C LEU A 31 0.77 0.32 1.41
N THR A 32 1.71 -0.63 1.45
CA THR A 32 2.82 -0.57 2.41
C THR A 32 3.66 0.69 2.20
N ALA A 33 3.97 1.02 0.94
CA ALA A 33 4.73 2.22 0.63
C ALA A 33 3.96 3.49 1.01
N ASP A 34 2.65 3.53 0.73
CA ASP A 34 1.79 4.65 1.13
C ASP A 34 1.74 4.81 2.65
N ILE A 35 1.57 3.70 3.37
CA ILE A 35 1.52 3.70 4.84
C ILE A 35 2.83 4.25 5.41
N ASN A 36 3.97 3.83 4.87
CA ASN A 36 5.27 4.31 5.33
C ASN A 36 5.43 5.81 5.08
N LYS A 37 4.97 6.32 3.94
CA LYS A 37 5.00 7.75 3.65
C LYS A 37 4.10 8.54 4.61
N LEU A 38 2.91 8.02 4.90
CA LEU A 38 1.99 8.66 5.84
C LEU A 38 2.57 8.67 7.26
N ASN A 39 3.22 7.59 7.67
CA ASN A 39 3.88 7.56 8.98
C ASN A 39 4.96 8.64 9.09
N GLY A 40 5.72 8.87 8.02
CA GLY A 40 6.69 9.97 7.98
C GLY A 40 6.01 11.32 8.07
N HIS A 41 4.88 11.50 7.38
CA HIS A 41 4.09 12.72 7.44
C HIS A 41 3.62 13.02 8.87
N PHE A 42 3.13 12.00 9.60
CA PHE A 42 2.64 12.17 10.96
C PHE A 42 3.71 12.55 11.96
N LYS A 43 4.95 12.18 11.73
CA LYS A 43 6.06 12.64 12.57
C LYS A 43 6.21 14.15 12.50
N GLN A 44 5.90 14.75 11.34
CA GLN A 44 5.98 16.19 11.13
C GLN A 44 4.66 16.91 11.45
N HIS A 45 3.54 16.22 11.25
CA HIS A 45 2.19 16.80 11.38
C HIS A 45 1.29 15.87 12.19
N PRO A 46 1.53 15.71 13.50
CA PRO A 46 0.80 14.72 14.32
C PRO A 46 -0.69 15.02 14.50
N LYS A 47 -1.13 16.25 14.20
CA LYS A 47 -2.55 16.63 14.35
C LYS A 47 -3.34 16.59 13.06
N ASP A 48 -2.80 16.02 12.00
CA ASP A 48 -3.48 15.93 10.71
C ASP A 48 -4.51 14.78 10.72
N ASN A 49 -5.74 15.11 11.07
CA ASN A 49 -6.82 14.12 11.19
C ASN A 49 -7.26 13.54 9.85
N HIS A 50 -7.15 14.30 8.77
CA HIS A 50 -7.54 13.81 7.43
C HIS A 50 -6.60 12.69 6.96
N SER A 51 -5.31 12.92 7.10
CA SER A 51 -4.31 11.91 6.74
C SER A 51 -4.43 10.68 7.64
N ASN A 52 -4.77 10.87 8.92
CA ASN A 52 -4.97 9.77 9.84
C ASN A 52 -6.11 8.83 9.39
N ARG A 53 -7.22 9.39 8.93
CA ARG A 53 -8.33 8.59 8.40
C ARG A 53 -7.90 7.79 7.17
N GLY A 54 -7.16 8.43 6.26
CA GLY A 54 -6.63 7.76 5.07
C GLY A 54 -5.69 6.62 5.45
N LEU A 55 -4.84 6.83 6.44
CA LEU A 55 -3.93 5.80 6.93
C LEU A 55 -4.70 4.60 7.48
N LEU A 56 -5.71 4.83 8.31
CA LEU A 56 -6.51 3.74 8.89
C LEU A 56 -7.20 2.91 7.81
N LYS A 57 -7.73 3.54 6.76
CA LYS A 57 -8.35 2.85 5.63
C LYS A 57 -7.33 1.98 4.89
N LYS A 58 -6.13 2.50 4.66
CA LYS A 58 -5.08 1.76 3.97
C LYS A 58 -4.58 0.57 4.78
N ILE A 59 -4.43 0.74 6.08
CA ILE A 59 -4.04 -0.36 6.98
C ILE A 59 -5.09 -1.46 6.95
N GLY A 60 -6.38 -1.11 7.04
CA GLY A 60 -7.48 -2.07 6.96
C GLY A 60 -7.50 -2.84 5.65
N LYS A 61 -7.36 -2.12 4.53
CA LYS A 61 -7.33 -2.74 3.21
C LYS A 61 -6.13 -3.67 3.05
N ARG A 62 -4.97 -3.26 3.52
CA ARG A 62 -3.77 -4.09 3.48
C ARG A 62 -3.96 -5.37 4.29
N ARG A 63 -4.55 -5.28 5.46
CA ARG A 63 -4.84 -6.43 6.30
C ARG A 63 -5.78 -7.40 5.60
N ASP A 64 -6.83 -6.90 4.95
CA ASP A 64 -7.78 -7.74 4.24
C ASP A 64 -7.13 -8.45 3.05
N LEU A 65 -6.27 -7.77 2.31
CA LEU A 65 -5.52 -8.37 1.21
C LEU A 65 -4.57 -9.47 1.70
N LEU A 66 -3.91 -9.25 2.84
CA LEU A 66 -3.04 -10.26 3.44
C LEU A 66 -3.82 -11.50 3.86
N LYS A 67 -5.02 -11.32 4.42
CA LYS A 67 -5.91 -12.43 4.75
C LYS A 67 -6.32 -13.20 3.51
N TYR A 68 -6.62 -12.49 2.43
CA TYR A 68 -6.99 -13.10 1.16
C TYR A 68 -5.86 -13.99 0.62
N LEU A 69 -4.63 -13.47 0.60
CA LEU A 69 -3.47 -14.23 0.16
C LEU A 69 -3.22 -15.46 1.00
N LYS A 70 -3.34 -15.33 2.31
CA LYS A 70 -3.16 -16.45 3.23
C LYS A 70 -4.18 -17.55 2.96
N LYS A 71 -5.44 -17.17 2.71
CA LYS A 71 -6.51 -18.11 2.40
C LYS A 71 -6.26 -18.82 1.07
N GLU A 72 -5.80 -18.10 0.06
CA GLU A 72 -5.51 -18.66 -1.26
C GLU A 72 -4.38 -19.67 -1.24
N ARG A 73 -3.41 -19.48 -0.34
CA ARG A 73 -2.23 -20.34 -0.27
C ARG A 73 -2.37 -21.52 0.68
N SER A 74 -3.43 -21.54 1.46
CA SER A 74 -3.65 -22.64 2.43
C SER A 74 -4.45 -23.85 1.83
#